data_fb510c22762700bac39eab7ab53c16d9
#
_entry.id   fb510c22762700bac39eab7ab53c16d9
#
_cell.length_a   1.000
_cell.length_b   1.000
_cell.length_c   1.000
_cell.angle_alpha   90.00
_cell.angle_beta   90.00
_cell.angle_gamma   90.00
#
_symmetry.space_group_name_H-M   'P 1'
#
loop_
_entity.id
_entity.type
_entity.pdbx_description
1 polymer ?
#
loop_
_entity_poly.entity_id
_entity_poly.type
_entity_poly.pdbx_seq_one_letter_code
_entity_poly.pdbx_strand_id
1 'polypeptide(L)'
;LPLFIKRYGIKNALILGILAWGVRYLLFAFGDTGAQTWMLIFGIILHGVCYDFFFVSGQIYTDFKAGETYKSTAQGLITLATYGVGMLIGFRFAGWLTDQYITDLGHLWKEIWIQPAIFSFVVLILFLIFFKNETIKIKSL
;
A
#
# COMPACT_ATOMS: atom_id res chain seq x y z
N LEU A 1 -2.53 -0.10 -15.47
CA LEU A 1 -1.40 0.57 -14.80
C LEU A 1 -0.42 1.22 -15.80
N PRO A 2 0.15 0.55 -16.85
CA PRO A 2 1.14 1.18 -17.76
C PRO A 2 0.63 2.46 -18.46
N LEU A 3 -0.62 2.48 -18.92
CA LEU A 3 -1.24 3.67 -19.53
C LEU A 3 -1.35 4.83 -18.53
N PHE A 4 -1.66 4.53 -17.26
CA PHE A 4 -1.72 5.53 -16.20
C PHE A 4 -0.34 6.14 -15.94
N ILE A 5 0.69 5.30 -15.79
CA ILE A 5 2.07 5.76 -15.56
C ILE A 5 2.56 6.61 -16.75
N LYS A 6 2.25 6.22 -17.98
CA LYS A 6 2.61 6.96 -19.20
C LYS A 6 1.96 8.36 -19.23
N ARG A 7 0.72 8.48 -18.75
CA ARG A 7 -0.04 9.74 -18.79
C ARG A 7 0.22 10.64 -17.58
N TYR A 8 0.28 10.06 -16.38
CA TYR A 8 0.31 10.80 -15.11
C TYR A 8 1.65 10.69 -14.36
N GLY A 9 2.54 9.82 -14.80
CA GLY A 9 3.84 9.58 -14.19
C GLY A 9 3.79 8.60 -13.01
N ILE A 10 4.98 8.11 -12.63
CA ILE A 10 5.15 7.09 -11.58
C ILE A 10 4.80 7.62 -10.18
N LYS A 11 5.12 8.88 -9.90
CA LYS A 11 4.81 9.53 -8.61
C LYS A 11 3.30 9.48 -8.33
N ASN A 12 2.48 9.86 -9.32
CA ASN A 12 1.03 9.87 -9.16
C ASN A 12 0.44 8.46 -9.04
N ALA A 13 1.05 7.47 -9.71
CA ALA A 13 0.66 6.07 -9.54
C ALA A 13 0.90 5.59 -8.10
N LEU A 14 2.08 5.87 -7.55
CA LEU A 14 2.42 5.52 -6.15
C LEU A 14 1.53 6.26 -5.13
N ILE A 15 1.26 7.56 -5.35
CA ILE A 15 0.33 8.34 -4.52
C ILE A 15 -1.05 7.68 -4.49
N LEU A 16 -1.58 7.31 -5.66
CA LEU A 16 -2.88 6.65 -5.76
C LEU A 16 -2.90 5.31 -5.02
N GLY A 17 -1.82 4.53 -5.13
CA GLY A 17 -1.66 3.28 -4.39
C GLY A 17 -1.67 3.48 -2.87
N ILE A 18 -0.90 4.44 -2.34
CA ILE A 18 -0.86 4.74 -0.90
C ILE A 18 -2.21 5.27 -0.43
N LEU A 19 -2.83 6.17 -1.20
CA LEU A 19 -4.15 6.70 -0.89
C LEU A 19 -5.22 5.59 -0.85
N ALA A 20 -5.19 4.69 -1.81
CA ALA A 20 -6.08 3.53 -1.86
C ALA A 20 -5.92 2.63 -0.62
N TRP A 21 -4.69 2.45 -0.10
CA TRP A 21 -4.43 1.77 1.16
C TRP A 21 -5.12 2.46 2.35
N GLY A 22 -4.95 3.79 2.49
CA GLY A 22 -5.59 4.56 3.56
C GLY A 22 -7.11 4.46 3.51
N VAL A 23 -7.71 4.67 2.32
CA VAL A 23 -9.16 4.57 2.12
C VAL A 23 -9.67 3.14 2.44
N ARG A 24 -8.94 2.10 2.01
CA ARG A 24 -9.27 0.70 2.31
C ARG A 24 -9.35 0.43 3.82
N TYR A 25 -8.38 0.92 4.58
CA TYR A 25 -8.38 0.74 6.03
C TYR A 25 -9.52 1.52 6.70
N LEU A 26 -9.88 2.71 6.21
CA LEU A 26 -11.06 3.43 6.69
C LEU A 26 -12.36 2.67 6.37
N LEU A 27 -12.47 2.07 5.19
CA LEU A 27 -13.62 1.23 4.84
C LEU A 27 -13.76 0.02 5.78
N PHE A 28 -12.65 -0.58 6.19
CA PHE A 28 -12.67 -1.66 7.19
C PHE A 28 -12.96 -1.17 8.62
N ALA A 29 -12.51 0.04 8.97
CA ALA A 29 -12.76 0.62 10.27
C ALA A 29 -14.24 0.98 10.50
N PHE A 30 -14.94 1.42 9.45
CA PHE A 30 -16.34 1.87 9.53
C PHE A 30 -17.33 0.86 8.94
N GLY A 31 -16.86 -0.19 8.26
CA GLY A 31 -17.69 -1.28 7.74
C GLY A 31 -18.10 -2.25 8.84
N ASP A 32 -19.28 -2.82 8.70
CA ASP A 32 -19.81 -3.89 9.56
C ASP A 32 -20.45 -5.00 8.71
N THR A 33 -20.83 -6.10 9.36
CA THR A 33 -21.51 -7.23 8.70
C THR A 33 -23.03 -7.01 8.54
N GLY A 34 -23.53 -5.82 8.88
CA GLY A 34 -24.93 -5.41 8.76
C GLY A 34 -25.13 -4.41 7.63
N ALA A 35 -25.59 -3.22 7.97
CA ALA A 35 -25.94 -2.15 7.02
C ALA A 35 -24.72 -1.59 6.26
N GLN A 36 -23.52 -1.70 6.82
CA GLN A 36 -22.27 -1.19 6.24
C GLN A 36 -21.43 -2.27 5.54
N THR A 37 -21.99 -3.46 5.26
CA THR A 37 -21.29 -4.57 4.57
C THR A 37 -20.69 -4.13 3.23
N TRP A 38 -21.34 -3.22 2.53
CA TRP A 38 -20.81 -2.67 1.28
C TRP A 38 -19.42 -2.04 1.43
N MET A 39 -19.11 -1.42 2.58
CA MET A 39 -17.78 -0.87 2.84
C MET A 39 -16.72 -1.96 2.88
N LEU A 40 -17.02 -3.10 3.51
CA LEU A 40 -16.11 -4.25 3.55
C LEU A 40 -15.86 -4.79 2.14
N ILE A 41 -16.91 -4.93 1.33
CA ILE A 41 -16.80 -5.41 -0.06
C ILE A 41 -15.94 -4.45 -0.89
N PHE A 42 -16.20 -3.14 -0.81
CA PHE A 42 -15.39 -2.14 -1.51
C PHE A 42 -13.94 -2.14 -1.03
N GLY A 43 -13.69 -2.30 0.28
CA GLY A 43 -12.35 -2.44 0.83
C GLY A 43 -11.60 -3.66 0.28
N ILE A 44 -12.30 -4.79 0.03
CA ILE A 44 -11.72 -5.97 -0.59
C ILE A 44 -11.41 -5.71 -2.08
N ILE A 45 -12.33 -5.11 -2.83
CA ILE A 45 -12.13 -4.77 -4.25
C ILE A 45 -10.96 -3.80 -4.43
N LEU A 46 -10.83 -2.81 -3.54
CA LEU A 46 -9.75 -1.83 -3.58
C LEU A 46 -8.35 -2.46 -3.42
N HIS A 47 -8.27 -3.70 -2.92
CA HIS A 47 -6.99 -4.39 -2.75
C HIS A 47 -6.21 -4.53 -4.05
N GLY A 48 -6.87 -4.80 -5.17
CA GLY A 48 -6.23 -4.88 -6.49
C GLY A 48 -5.60 -3.52 -6.88
N VAL A 49 -6.31 -2.42 -6.63
CA VAL A 49 -5.80 -1.07 -6.89
C VAL A 49 -4.58 -0.77 -6.00
N CYS A 50 -4.65 -1.09 -4.70
CA CYS A 50 -3.53 -0.94 -3.78
C CYS A 50 -2.29 -1.69 -4.28
N TYR A 51 -2.48 -2.96 -4.68
CA TYR A 51 -1.40 -3.82 -5.12
C TYR A 51 -0.75 -3.28 -6.41
N ASP A 52 -1.53 -3.02 -7.45
CA ASP A 52 -1.01 -2.59 -8.73
C ASP A 52 -0.36 -1.21 -8.66
N PHE A 53 -1.01 -0.26 -8.03
CA PHE A 53 -0.55 1.13 -8.00
C PHE A 53 0.58 1.37 -7.00
N PHE A 54 0.79 0.49 -6.02
CA PHE A 54 1.91 0.61 -5.09
C PHE A 54 3.01 -0.40 -5.39
N PHE A 55 2.74 -1.71 -5.29
CA PHE A 55 3.80 -2.72 -5.42
C PHE A 55 4.31 -2.85 -6.85
N VAL A 56 3.42 -2.98 -7.84
CA VAL A 56 3.85 -3.13 -9.24
C VAL A 56 4.51 -1.84 -9.74
N SER A 57 3.98 -0.67 -9.37
CA SER A 57 4.64 0.62 -9.68
C SER A 57 6.00 0.75 -9.00
N GLY A 58 6.14 0.29 -7.74
CA GLY A 58 7.40 0.26 -7.03
C GLY A 58 8.45 -0.62 -7.71
N GLN A 59 8.04 -1.79 -8.20
CA GLN A 59 8.91 -2.68 -8.98
C GLN A 59 9.34 -2.05 -10.30
N ILE A 60 8.43 -1.41 -11.04
CA ILE A 60 8.75 -0.68 -12.28
C ILE A 60 9.75 0.46 -12.00
N TYR A 61 9.55 1.20 -10.93
CA TYR A 61 10.46 2.27 -10.52
C TYR A 61 11.84 1.74 -10.15
N THR A 62 11.89 0.63 -9.42
CA THR A 62 13.13 -0.05 -9.03
C THR A 62 13.91 -0.52 -10.24
N ASP A 63 13.26 -1.13 -11.23
CA ASP A 63 13.87 -1.53 -12.49
C ASP A 63 14.47 -0.35 -13.24
N PHE A 64 13.71 0.73 -13.33
CA PHE A 64 14.16 1.97 -13.98
C PHE A 64 15.42 2.55 -13.31
N LYS A 65 15.45 2.58 -11.97
CA LYS A 65 16.58 3.13 -11.21
C LYS A 65 17.82 2.23 -11.23
N ALA A 66 17.65 0.93 -11.18
CA ALA A 66 18.76 -0.02 -11.15
C ALA A 66 19.47 -0.15 -12.51
N GLY A 67 18.77 0.12 -13.61
CA GLY A 67 19.28 -0.12 -14.96
C GLY A 67 19.44 -1.61 -15.27
N GLU A 68 19.80 -1.93 -16.51
CA GLU A 68 19.83 -3.32 -17.01
C GLU A 68 20.81 -4.21 -16.23
N THR A 69 21.94 -3.67 -15.78
CA THR A 69 23.01 -4.44 -15.11
C THR A 69 22.60 -4.95 -13.73
N TYR A 70 21.85 -4.15 -12.96
CA TYR A 70 21.52 -4.47 -11.57
C TYR A 70 20.04 -4.77 -11.33
N LYS A 71 19.25 -4.90 -12.38
CA LYS A 71 17.80 -5.09 -12.34
C LYS A 71 17.40 -6.26 -11.45
N SER A 72 17.95 -7.43 -11.66
CA SER A 72 17.62 -8.64 -10.89
C SER A 72 17.98 -8.51 -9.41
N THR A 73 19.15 -7.92 -9.11
CA THR A 73 19.59 -7.68 -7.72
C THR A 73 18.66 -6.68 -7.02
N ALA A 74 18.27 -5.61 -7.70
CA ALA A 74 17.38 -4.59 -7.15
C ALA A 74 15.96 -5.15 -6.90
N GLN A 75 15.45 -6.00 -7.81
CA GLN A 75 14.18 -6.71 -7.61
C GLN A 75 14.25 -7.70 -6.43
N GLY A 76 15.34 -8.42 -6.27
CA GLY A 76 15.57 -9.25 -5.10
C GLY A 76 15.57 -8.44 -3.80
N LEU A 77 16.26 -7.30 -3.79
CA LEU A 77 16.33 -6.42 -2.62
C LEU A 77 14.97 -5.83 -2.23
N ILE A 78 14.21 -5.31 -3.19
CA ILE A 78 12.87 -4.75 -2.90
C ILE A 78 11.90 -5.84 -2.44
N THR A 79 12.00 -7.05 -3.01
CA THR A 79 11.21 -8.20 -2.57
C THR A 79 11.56 -8.60 -1.13
N LEU A 80 12.84 -8.67 -0.80
CA LEU A 80 13.29 -8.94 0.58
C LEU A 80 12.81 -7.85 1.54
N ALA A 81 12.94 -6.58 1.17
CA ALA A 81 12.51 -5.46 2.00
C ALA A 81 10.99 -5.47 2.24
N THR A 82 10.18 -5.74 1.21
CA THR A 82 8.71 -5.70 1.31
C THR A 82 8.11 -7.00 1.86
N TYR A 83 8.36 -8.14 1.20
CA TYR A 83 7.78 -9.44 1.56
C TYR A 83 8.56 -10.19 2.64
N GLY A 84 9.83 -9.86 2.86
CA GLY A 84 10.62 -10.40 3.97
C GLY A 84 10.45 -9.55 5.22
N VAL A 85 11.28 -8.51 5.31
CA VAL A 85 11.38 -7.65 6.51
C VAL A 85 10.07 -6.91 6.77
N GLY A 86 9.45 -6.32 5.75
CA GLY A 86 8.21 -5.57 5.88
C GLY A 86 7.05 -6.40 6.41
N MET A 87 6.86 -7.63 5.88
CA MET A 87 5.82 -8.54 6.39
C MET A 87 6.13 -9.04 7.80
N LEU A 88 7.40 -9.34 8.12
CA LEU A 88 7.76 -9.78 9.46
C LEU A 88 7.41 -8.71 10.51
N ILE A 89 7.78 -7.46 10.26
CA ILE A 89 7.45 -6.33 11.13
C ILE A 89 5.94 -6.10 11.17
N GLY A 90 5.30 -6.12 10.00
CA GLY A 90 3.86 -5.88 9.85
C GLY A 90 3.01 -6.90 10.61
N PHE A 91 3.32 -8.20 10.50
CA PHE A 91 2.59 -9.25 11.22
C PHE A 91 2.78 -9.16 12.73
N ARG A 92 4.01 -8.88 13.18
CA ARG A 92 4.28 -8.68 14.63
C ARG A 92 3.50 -7.48 15.16
N PHE A 93 3.52 -6.37 14.43
CA PHE A 93 2.77 -5.18 14.81
C PHE A 93 1.26 -5.40 14.78
N ALA A 94 0.73 -6.06 13.75
CA ALA A 94 -0.69 -6.35 13.64
C ALA A 94 -1.17 -7.28 14.76
N GLY A 95 -0.42 -8.32 15.11
CA GLY A 95 -0.73 -9.20 16.24
C GLY A 95 -0.75 -8.43 17.56
N TRP A 96 0.31 -7.68 17.84
CA TRP A 96 0.38 -6.85 19.05
C TRP A 96 -0.78 -5.85 19.13
N LEU A 97 -1.10 -5.17 18.01
CA LEU A 97 -2.19 -4.20 17.95
C LEU A 97 -3.55 -4.88 18.22
N THR A 98 -3.77 -6.05 17.63
CA THR A 98 -5.02 -6.80 17.82
C THR A 98 -5.20 -7.21 19.29
N ASP A 99 -4.12 -7.62 19.97
CA ASP A 99 -4.14 -7.99 21.39
C ASP A 99 -4.44 -6.79 22.30
N GLN A 100 -4.02 -5.55 21.92
CA GLN A 100 -4.30 -4.35 22.71
C GLN A 100 -5.78 -3.95 22.70
N TYR A 101 -6.52 -4.32 21.65
CA TYR A 101 -7.92 -3.94 21.47
C TYR A 101 -8.87 -5.12 21.60
N ILE A 102 -8.51 -6.09 22.45
CA ILE A 102 -9.38 -7.20 22.83
C ILE A 102 -10.23 -6.82 24.05
N THR A 103 -11.50 -7.21 24.06
CA THR A 103 -12.45 -7.03 25.16
C THR A 103 -13.21 -8.31 25.42
N ASP A 104 -13.97 -8.39 26.52
CA ASP A 104 -14.82 -9.54 26.84
C ASP A 104 -15.88 -9.83 25.75
N LEU A 105 -16.24 -8.83 24.95
CA LEU A 105 -17.19 -8.92 23.84
C LEU A 105 -16.54 -9.18 22.48
N GLY A 106 -15.20 -9.31 22.44
CA GLY A 106 -14.43 -9.50 21.22
C GLY A 106 -13.48 -8.34 20.90
N HIS A 107 -13.09 -8.17 19.64
CA HIS A 107 -12.15 -7.15 19.22
C HIS A 107 -12.83 -5.82 18.85
N LEU A 108 -12.19 -4.73 19.19
CA LEU A 108 -12.58 -3.38 18.76
C LEU A 108 -12.05 -3.12 17.34
N TRP A 109 -12.70 -3.68 16.34
CA TRP A 109 -12.24 -3.67 14.94
C TRP A 109 -12.03 -2.27 14.39
N LYS A 110 -12.86 -1.31 14.77
CA LYS A 110 -12.73 0.08 14.34
C LYS A 110 -11.40 0.68 14.76
N GLU A 111 -11.06 0.54 16.02
CA GLU A 111 -9.82 1.06 16.62
C GLU A 111 -8.60 0.38 16.00
N ILE A 112 -8.68 -0.93 15.76
CA ILE A 112 -7.63 -1.72 15.12
C ILE A 112 -7.36 -1.21 13.70
N TRP A 113 -8.39 -0.98 12.89
CA TRP A 113 -8.24 -0.55 11.49
C TRP A 113 -7.90 0.94 11.32
N ILE A 114 -8.25 1.79 12.28
CA ILE A 114 -7.87 3.21 12.26
C ILE A 114 -6.34 3.38 12.37
N GLN A 115 -5.63 2.55 13.12
CA GLN A 115 -4.18 2.66 13.28
C GLN A 115 -3.41 2.56 11.95
N PRO A 116 -3.58 1.49 11.14
CA PRO A 116 -2.94 1.42 9.84
C PRO A 116 -3.45 2.48 8.84
N ALA A 117 -4.70 2.98 8.99
CA ALA A 117 -5.17 4.09 8.18
C ALA A 117 -4.36 5.36 8.47
N ILE A 118 -4.19 5.74 9.74
CA ILE A 118 -3.37 6.89 10.15
C ILE A 118 -1.94 6.70 9.63
N PHE A 119 -1.36 5.53 9.83
CA PHE A 119 0.00 5.23 9.35
C PHE A 119 0.12 5.43 7.84
N SER A 120 -0.86 4.96 7.06
CA SER A 120 -0.88 5.13 5.60
C SER A 120 -0.91 6.60 5.18
N PHE A 121 -1.70 7.45 5.87
CA PHE A 121 -1.73 8.88 5.59
C PHE A 121 -0.44 9.59 6.01
N VAL A 122 0.20 9.20 7.10
CA VAL A 122 1.53 9.71 7.47
C VAL A 122 2.55 9.36 6.39
N VAL A 123 2.56 8.11 5.92
CA VAL A 123 3.44 7.68 4.81
C VAL A 123 3.15 8.47 3.55
N LEU A 124 1.87 8.75 3.23
CA LEU A 124 1.49 9.56 2.08
C LEU A 124 2.07 10.98 2.17
N ILE A 125 1.97 11.61 3.33
CA ILE A 125 2.53 12.97 3.55
C ILE A 125 4.05 12.95 3.39
N LEU A 126 4.74 12.01 4.01
CA LEU A 126 6.19 11.86 3.87
C LEU A 126 6.59 11.61 2.41
N PHE A 127 5.85 10.76 1.71
CA PHE A 127 6.08 10.49 0.30
C PHE A 127 5.91 11.75 -0.58
N LEU A 128 4.89 12.56 -0.33
CA LEU A 128 4.66 13.81 -1.06
C LEU A 128 5.80 14.82 -0.88
N ILE A 129 6.38 14.87 0.33
CA ILE A 129 7.48 15.78 0.67
C ILE A 129 8.81 15.31 0.06
N PHE A 130 9.13 14.03 0.22
CA PHE A 130 10.47 13.51 -0.09
C PHE A 130 10.61 12.95 -1.50
N PHE A 131 9.52 12.42 -2.10
CA PHE A 131 9.61 11.78 -3.41
C PHE A 131 9.54 12.81 -4.53
N LYS A 132 10.65 12.93 -5.28
CA LYS A 132 10.73 13.80 -6.47
C LYS A 132 10.10 13.12 -7.68
N ASN A 133 9.41 13.92 -8.50
CA ASN A 133 8.83 13.39 -9.73
C ASN A 133 9.93 13.09 -10.75
N GLU A 134 9.89 11.89 -11.33
CA GLU A 134 10.82 11.46 -12.37
C GLU A 134 10.05 10.98 -13.60
N THR A 135 10.54 11.36 -14.77
CA THR A 135 9.95 10.90 -16.04
C THR A 135 10.53 9.54 -16.40
N ILE A 136 9.74 8.50 -16.24
CA ILE A 136 10.09 7.15 -16.69
C ILE A 136 9.67 6.99 -18.15
N LYS A 137 10.65 6.77 -19.03
CA LYS A 137 10.38 6.34 -20.41
C LYS A 137 10.09 4.84 -20.38
N ILE A 138 8.80 4.47 -20.36
CA ILE A 138 8.42 3.08 -20.55
C ILE A 138 8.72 2.75 -22.01
N LYS A 139 9.71 1.86 -22.23
CA LYS A 139 9.94 1.30 -23.58
C LYS A 139 8.60 0.67 -24.02
N SER A 140 8.09 1.09 -25.17
CA SER A 140 6.89 0.46 -25.78
C SER A 140 7.17 -1.03 -25.94
N LEU A 141 6.33 -1.85 -25.32
CA LEU A 141 6.24 -3.26 -25.64
C LEU A 141 5.86 -3.43 -27.11
#